data_1b5a088b9a168d0258329357eaf2ee96
#
_entry.id   1b5a088b9a168d0258329357eaf2ee96
#
_cell.length_a   1.000
_cell.length_b   1.000
_cell.length_c   1.000
_cell.angle_alpha   90.00
_cell.angle_beta   90.00
_cell.angle_gamma   90.00
#
_symmetry.space_group_name_H-M   'P 1'
#
loop_
_entity.id
_entity.type
_entity.pdbx_description
1 polymer ?
#
loop_
_entity_poly.entity_id
_entity_poly.type
_entity_poly.pdbx_seq_one_letter_code
_entity_poly.pdbx_strand_id
1 'polypeptide(L)'
;MAENGVRPGIRGEMTHQVEPRHLASEVGSGLVSVFSTAMMIAGMEATAVESVQGLLAPGETTVGVHVDVAHKAATPLGMQVRFTSELLEVSANGKGLTFRVEARDEAGIIGEGLHRRVVVDKEKFEARTRAKADGAKARAAD
;
A
#
# COMPACT_ATOMS: atom_id res chain seq x y z
N MET A 1 3.81 23.75 0.90
CA MET A 1 2.91 23.71 -0.24
C MET A 1 3.31 22.58 -1.20
N ALA A 2 2.36 21.83 -1.65
CA ALA A 2 2.63 20.74 -2.58
C ALA A 2 2.78 21.30 -3.99
N GLU A 3 4.00 21.63 -4.38
CA GLU A 3 4.28 22.11 -5.73
C GLU A 3 4.07 21.02 -6.78
N ASN A 4 4.00 19.78 -6.35
CA ASN A 4 3.81 18.61 -7.18
C ASN A 4 2.34 18.32 -7.51
N GLY A 5 1.39 19.04 -6.95
CA GLY A 5 -0.03 18.83 -7.18
C GLY A 5 -0.68 17.73 -6.34
N VAL A 6 0.05 17.15 -5.39
CA VAL A 6 -0.52 16.17 -4.47
C VAL A 6 -1.43 16.88 -3.49
N ARG A 7 -2.73 16.57 -3.53
CA ARG A 7 -3.74 17.24 -2.70
C ARG A 7 -4.91 16.31 -2.43
N PRO A 8 -5.69 16.59 -1.37
CA PRO A 8 -6.89 15.78 -1.06
C PRO A 8 -7.84 15.70 -2.25
N GLY A 9 -8.50 14.55 -2.37
CA GLY A 9 -9.44 14.28 -3.44
C GLY A 9 -8.89 13.43 -4.57
N ILE A 10 -7.57 13.25 -4.64
CA ILE A 10 -6.95 12.39 -5.65
C ILE A 10 -7.39 10.95 -5.42
N ARG A 11 -7.81 10.29 -6.51
CA ARG A 11 -8.31 8.91 -6.47
C ARG A 11 -7.44 7.99 -7.31
N GLY A 12 -7.38 6.73 -6.88
CA GLY A 12 -6.75 5.65 -7.62
C GLY A 12 -7.69 4.47 -7.75
N GLU A 13 -7.45 3.64 -8.76
CA GLU A 13 -8.22 2.43 -9.00
C GLU A 13 -7.36 1.39 -9.70
N MET A 14 -7.45 0.14 -9.24
CA MET A 14 -6.80 -1.00 -9.86
C MET A 14 -7.72 -2.20 -9.75
N THR A 15 -7.65 -3.11 -10.73
CA THR A 15 -8.41 -4.36 -10.71
C THR A 15 -7.48 -5.53 -10.94
N HIS A 16 -7.64 -6.57 -10.12
CA HIS A 16 -6.87 -7.80 -10.23
C HIS A 16 -7.79 -9.00 -10.15
N GLN A 17 -7.45 -10.06 -10.86
CA GLN A 17 -8.09 -11.35 -10.69
C GLN A 17 -7.37 -12.12 -9.59
N VAL A 18 -8.12 -12.79 -8.72
CA VAL A 18 -7.52 -13.65 -7.68
C VAL A 18 -6.88 -14.86 -8.34
N GLU A 19 -5.57 -14.95 -8.26
CA GLU A 19 -4.74 -16.02 -8.80
C GLU A 19 -4.25 -16.92 -7.67
N PRO A 20 -3.75 -18.15 -7.99
CA PRO A 20 -3.26 -19.07 -6.94
C PRO A 20 -2.27 -18.45 -5.97
N ARG A 21 -1.33 -17.62 -6.45
CA ARG A 21 -0.32 -16.96 -5.61
C ARG A 21 -0.90 -15.97 -4.61
N HIS A 22 -2.16 -15.57 -4.79
CA HIS A 22 -2.84 -14.61 -3.90
C HIS A 22 -3.57 -15.28 -2.74
N LEU A 23 -3.69 -16.61 -2.75
CA LEU A 23 -4.45 -17.34 -1.74
C LEU A 23 -3.71 -17.38 -0.40
N ALA A 24 -4.46 -17.29 0.69
CA ALA A 24 -3.90 -17.34 2.04
C ALA A 24 -3.04 -18.59 2.26
N SER A 25 -3.50 -19.73 1.74
CA SER A 25 -2.78 -21.00 1.82
C SER A 25 -1.43 -20.98 1.09
N GLU A 26 -1.31 -20.18 0.04
CA GLU A 26 -0.06 -20.06 -0.74
C GLU A 26 0.85 -18.98 -0.19
N VAL A 27 0.28 -17.87 0.27
CA VAL A 27 1.05 -16.77 0.89
C VAL A 27 1.65 -17.19 2.23
N GLY A 28 1.01 -18.15 2.91
CA GLY A 28 1.44 -18.61 4.22
C GLY A 28 0.82 -17.84 5.37
N SER A 29 -0.19 -17.01 5.10
CA SER A 29 -0.88 -16.21 6.11
C SER A 29 -2.13 -16.88 6.68
N GLY A 30 -2.43 -18.10 6.23
CA GLY A 30 -3.58 -18.88 6.69
C GLY A 30 -3.60 -20.23 5.99
N LEU A 31 -4.60 -21.04 6.28
CA LEU A 31 -4.73 -22.39 5.75
C LEU A 31 -5.89 -22.55 4.78
N VAL A 32 -6.62 -21.46 4.52
CA VAL A 32 -7.82 -21.50 3.68
C VAL A 32 -7.47 -20.95 2.29
N SER A 33 -8.07 -21.56 1.25
CA SER A 33 -7.80 -21.21 -0.16
C SER A 33 -8.70 -20.07 -0.61
N VAL A 34 -8.54 -18.90 -0.01
CA VAL A 34 -9.25 -17.67 -0.36
C VAL A 34 -8.26 -16.53 -0.51
N PHE A 35 -8.67 -15.45 -1.16
CA PHE A 35 -7.85 -14.24 -1.32
C PHE A 35 -7.34 -13.80 0.05
N SER A 36 -6.02 -13.69 0.19
CA SER A 36 -5.40 -13.41 1.49
C SER A 36 -5.55 -11.94 1.89
N THR A 37 -5.65 -11.71 3.19
CA THR A 37 -5.63 -10.35 3.75
C THR A 37 -4.34 -9.63 3.34
N ALA A 38 -3.20 -10.34 3.35
CA ALA A 38 -1.91 -9.78 2.96
C ALA A 38 -1.93 -9.24 1.54
N MET A 39 -2.49 -10.00 0.60
CA MET A 39 -2.56 -9.57 -0.80
C MET A 39 -3.62 -8.50 -1.04
N MET A 40 -4.70 -8.50 -0.25
CA MET A 40 -5.67 -7.41 -0.28
C MET A 40 -5.01 -6.10 0.12
N ILE A 41 -4.25 -6.11 1.20
CA ILE A 41 -3.51 -4.94 1.66
C ILE A 41 -2.49 -4.50 0.61
N ALA A 42 -1.76 -5.44 0.02
CA ALA A 42 -0.79 -5.12 -1.04
C ALA A 42 -1.47 -4.41 -2.23
N GLY A 43 -2.67 -4.85 -2.60
CA GLY A 43 -3.45 -4.19 -3.66
C GLY A 43 -3.88 -2.78 -3.28
N MET A 44 -4.30 -2.59 -2.04
CA MET A 44 -4.64 -1.26 -1.52
C MET A 44 -3.43 -0.32 -1.53
N GLU A 45 -2.27 -0.82 -1.10
CA GLU A 45 -1.02 -0.06 -1.12
C GLU A 45 -0.62 0.33 -2.54
N ALA A 46 -0.65 -0.63 -3.46
CA ALA A 46 -0.28 -0.40 -4.86
C ALA A 46 -1.17 0.66 -5.51
N THR A 47 -2.47 0.63 -5.20
CA THR A 47 -3.43 1.61 -5.72
C THR A 47 -3.11 3.01 -5.22
N ALA A 48 -2.80 3.13 -3.92
CA ALA A 48 -2.42 4.41 -3.33
C ALA A 48 -1.12 4.94 -3.93
N VAL A 49 -0.10 4.09 -4.09
CA VAL A 49 1.17 4.47 -4.73
C VAL A 49 0.93 5.03 -6.12
N GLU A 50 0.21 4.27 -6.95
CA GLU A 50 -0.03 4.64 -8.34
C GLU A 50 -0.78 5.97 -8.46
N SER A 51 -1.70 6.22 -7.54
CA SER A 51 -2.55 7.43 -7.59
C SER A 51 -1.75 8.73 -7.47
N VAL A 52 -0.59 8.72 -6.83
CA VAL A 52 0.19 9.93 -6.56
C VAL A 52 1.59 9.92 -7.20
N GLN A 53 2.13 8.77 -7.60
CA GLN A 53 3.51 8.68 -8.06
C GLN A 53 3.83 9.65 -9.20
N GLY A 54 2.94 9.78 -10.16
CA GLY A 54 3.15 10.69 -11.30
C GLY A 54 3.13 12.17 -10.94
N LEU A 55 2.69 12.51 -9.74
CA LEU A 55 2.60 13.90 -9.26
C LEU A 55 3.78 14.29 -8.38
N LEU A 56 4.63 13.34 -8.01
CA LEU A 56 5.78 13.59 -7.16
C LEU A 56 6.96 14.16 -7.98
N ALA A 57 7.91 14.78 -7.29
CA ALA A 57 9.12 15.27 -7.91
C ALA A 57 10.02 14.10 -8.36
N PRO A 58 10.90 14.32 -9.35
CA PRO A 58 11.85 13.29 -9.76
C PRO A 58 12.67 12.78 -8.57
N GLY A 59 12.78 11.47 -8.45
CA GLY A 59 13.50 10.82 -7.34
C GLY A 59 12.69 10.61 -6.09
N GLU A 60 11.46 11.13 -6.03
CA GLU A 60 10.58 10.91 -4.89
C GLU A 60 9.65 9.73 -5.11
N THR A 61 9.34 9.05 -4.03
CA THR A 61 8.30 8.02 -3.98
C THR A 61 7.66 8.03 -2.60
N THR A 62 6.75 7.10 -2.35
CA THR A 62 6.15 6.97 -1.01
C THR A 62 6.45 5.60 -0.43
N VAL A 63 6.53 5.56 0.91
CA VAL A 63 6.62 4.30 1.66
C VAL A 63 5.41 4.20 2.57
N GLY A 64 4.90 2.98 2.75
CA GLY A 64 3.79 2.72 3.67
C GLY A 64 4.27 2.74 5.11
N VAL A 65 3.51 3.40 6.00
CA VAL A 65 3.88 3.53 7.41
C VAL A 65 2.77 3.08 8.35
N HIS A 66 1.53 2.93 7.86
CA HIS A 66 0.41 2.56 8.73
C HIS A 66 -0.71 1.96 7.89
N VAL A 67 -1.30 0.88 8.39
CA VAL A 67 -2.46 0.22 7.79
C VAL A 67 -3.47 -0.06 8.89
N ASP A 68 -4.70 0.39 8.69
CA ASP A 68 -5.81 0.14 9.61
C ASP A 68 -7.03 -0.21 8.76
N VAL A 69 -7.11 -1.47 8.37
CA VAL A 69 -8.17 -1.98 7.48
C VAL A 69 -8.82 -3.22 8.06
N ALA A 70 -10.07 -3.44 7.69
CA ALA A 70 -10.79 -4.67 8.02
C ALA A 70 -10.98 -5.48 6.74
N HIS A 71 -10.76 -6.80 6.83
CA HIS A 71 -11.07 -7.75 5.77
C HIS A 71 -12.40 -8.40 6.12
N LYS A 72 -13.46 -8.00 5.46
CA LYS A 72 -14.84 -8.28 5.88
C LYS A 72 -15.48 -9.50 5.23
N ALA A 73 -14.99 -9.89 4.04
CA ALA A 73 -15.57 -11.00 3.30
C ALA A 73 -14.49 -11.72 2.51
N ALA A 74 -14.64 -13.04 2.39
CA ALA A 74 -13.70 -13.87 1.64
C ALA A 74 -14.01 -13.80 0.14
N THR A 75 -12.98 -13.90 -0.68
CA THR A 75 -13.09 -13.91 -2.14
C THR A 75 -12.44 -15.17 -2.69
N PRO A 76 -13.13 -15.95 -3.51
CA PRO A 76 -12.57 -17.20 -4.06
C PRO A 76 -11.63 -16.95 -5.25
N LEU A 77 -10.85 -17.99 -5.56
CA LEU A 77 -9.99 -18.02 -6.74
C LEU A 77 -10.79 -17.68 -7.99
N GLY A 78 -10.21 -16.88 -8.86
CA GLY A 78 -10.79 -16.54 -10.17
C GLY A 78 -11.69 -15.32 -10.19
N MET A 79 -12.17 -14.87 -9.04
CA MET A 79 -13.03 -13.70 -8.97
C MET A 79 -12.17 -12.42 -9.09
N GLN A 80 -12.75 -11.36 -9.65
CA GLN A 80 -12.03 -10.09 -9.76
C GLN A 80 -12.19 -9.26 -8.51
N VAL A 81 -11.12 -8.55 -8.13
CA VAL A 81 -11.10 -7.61 -7.01
C VAL A 81 -10.72 -6.23 -7.54
N ARG A 82 -11.54 -5.24 -7.22
CA ARG A 82 -11.29 -3.85 -7.56
C ARG A 82 -10.88 -3.08 -6.31
N PHE A 83 -9.73 -2.42 -6.41
CA PHE A 83 -9.19 -1.59 -5.33
C PHE A 83 -9.39 -0.13 -5.67
N THR A 84 -9.79 0.67 -4.70
CA THR A 84 -9.89 2.12 -4.84
C THR A 84 -9.16 2.79 -3.69
N SER A 85 -8.59 3.97 -3.97
CA SER A 85 -7.99 4.81 -2.95
C SER A 85 -8.45 6.25 -3.14
N GLU A 86 -8.52 6.98 -2.03
CA GLU A 86 -8.78 8.41 -2.06
C GLU A 86 -7.85 9.08 -1.06
N LEU A 87 -7.09 10.07 -1.52
CA LEU A 87 -6.24 10.86 -0.64
C LEU A 87 -7.12 11.80 0.17
N LEU A 88 -7.13 11.63 1.49
CA LEU A 88 -7.97 12.41 2.41
C LEU A 88 -7.24 13.61 2.98
N GLU A 89 -5.96 13.43 3.33
CA GLU A 89 -5.17 14.46 4.01
C GLU A 89 -3.73 14.46 3.55
N VAL A 90 -3.16 15.66 3.50
CA VAL A 90 -1.72 15.87 3.30
C VAL A 90 -1.24 16.62 4.53
N SER A 91 -0.17 16.13 5.17
CA SER A 91 0.37 16.78 6.37
C SER A 91 0.92 18.17 6.07
N ALA A 92 1.13 18.97 7.13
CA ALA A 92 1.60 20.35 7.00
C ALA A 92 2.92 20.46 6.24
N ASN A 93 3.82 19.47 6.36
CA ASN A 93 5.10 19.48 5.65
C ASN A 93 5.00 18.91 4.23
N GLY A 94 3.81 18.53 3.79
CA GLY A 94 3.57 17.95 2.45
C GLY A 94 4.02 16.51 2.28
N LYS A 95 4.55 15.85 3.30
CA LYS A 95 5.15 14.52 3.20
C LYS A 95 4.23 13.39 3.65
N GLY A 96 3.37 13.63 4.62
CA GLY A 96 2.46 12.62 5.14
C GLY A 96 1.17 12.57 4.34
N LEU A 97 0.81 11.39 3.85
CA LEU A 97 -0.38 11.19 3.04
C LEU A 97 -1.29 10.18 3.73
N THR A 98 -2.55 10.54 3.94
CA THR A 98 -3.56 9.63 4.51
C THR A 98 -4.59 9.30 3.46
N PHE A 99 -4.76 8.00 3.19
CA PHE A 99 -5.68 7.49 2.18
C PHE A 99 -6.82 6.72 2.83
N ARG A 100 -8.00 6.85 2.26
CA ARG A 100 -9.06 5.86 2.43
C ARG A 100 -8.86 4.82 1.36
N VAL A 101 -8.91 3.54 1.73
CA VAL A 101 -8.73 2.43 0.80
C VAL A 101 -9.91 1.46 0.90
N GLU A 102 -10.28 0.87 -0.22
CA GLU A 102 -11.41 -0.06 -0.30
C GLU A 102 -11.09 -1.15 -1.31
N ALA A 103 -11.58 -2.34 -1.04
CA ALA A 103 -11.52 -3.47 -1.96
C ALA A 103 -12.92 -4.06 -2.12
N ARG A 104 -13.29 -4.37 -3.37
CA ARG A 104 -14.57 -4.98 -3.73
C ARG A 104 -14.33 -6.17 -4.63
N ASP A 105 -15.07 -7.24 -4.39
CA ASP A 105 -15.16 -8.32 -5.38
C ASP A 105 -16.49 -8.18 -6.14
N GLU A 106 -16.84 -9.18 -6.93
CA GLU A 106 -18.06 -9.13 -7.77
C GLU A 106 -19.34 -9.20 -6.94
N ALA A 107 -19.25 -9.56 -5.66
CA ALA A 107 -20.40 -9.64 -4.75
C ALA A 107 -20.54 -8.41 -3.85
N GLY A 108 -19.50 -7.62 -3.68
CA GLY A 108 -19.57 -6.42 -2.84
C GLY A 108 -18.26 -6.07 -2.16
N ILE A 109 -18.33 -5.24 -1.12
CA ILE A 109 -17.15 -4.82 -0.36
C ILE A 109 -16.56 -6.01 0.39
N ILE A 110 -15.25 -6.20 0.24
CA ILE A 110 -14.52 -7.23 0.98
C ILE A 110 -13.58 -6.64 2.03
N GLY A 111 -13.21 -5.37 1.90
CA GLY A 111 -12.37 -4.71 2.89
C GLY A 111 -12.34 -3.21 2.69
N GLU A 112 -12.02 -2.48 3.76
CA GLU A 112 -11.91 -1.03 3.73
C GLU A 112 -11.19 -0.53 4.98
N GLY A 113 -10.65 0.68 4.89
CA GLY A 113 -10.03 1.34 6.02
C GLY A 113 -9.13 2.48 5.61
N LEU A 114 -8.13 2.74 6.44
CA LEU A 114 -7.19 3.86 6.25
C LEU A 114 -5.78 3.32 6.04
N HIS A 115 -5.02 4.08 5.24
CA HIS A 115 -3.63 3.75 4.95
C HIS A 115 -2.82 5.04 4.88
N ARG A 116 -1.67 5.04 5.55
CA ARG A 116 -0.79 6.21 5.55
C ARG A 116 0.52 5.88 4.87
N ARG A 117 0.99 6.86 4.11
CA ARG A 117 2.26 6.78 3.40
C ARG A 117 3.04 8.07 3.63
N VAL A 118 4.36 8.00 3.42
CA VAL A 118 5.23 9.17 3.55
C VAL A 118 6.05 9.33 2.28
N VAL A 119 6.11 10.56 1.78
CA VAL A 119 6.95 10.90 0.63
C VAL A 119 8.41 10.93 1.06
N VAL A 120 9.25 10.21 0.35
CA VAL A 120 10.68 10.12 0.62
C VAL A 120 11.49 10.29 -0.65
N ASP A 121 12.74 10.71 -0.51
CA ASP A 121 13.74 10.62 -1.57
C ASP A 121 14.19 9.16 -1.64
N LYS A 122 13.94 8.50 -2.75
CA LYS A 122 14.16 7.05 -2.88
C LYS A 122 15.61 6.67 -2.62
N GLU A 123 16.56 7.35 -3.24
CA GLU A 123 17.98 7.04 -3.07
C GLU A 123 18.46 7.23 -1.63
N LYS A 124 18.08 8.35 -1.03
CA LYS A 124 18.47 8.65 0.36
C LYS A 124 17.85 7.66 1.33
N PHE A 125 16.59 7.29 1.09
CA PHE A 125 15.90 6.32 1.92
C PHE A 125 16.59 4.96 1.86
N GLU A 126 16.90 4.49 0.66
CA GLU A 126 17.57 3.20 0.45
C GLU A 126 18.98 3.22 1.04
N ALA A 127 19.71 4.33 0.91
CA ALA A 127 21.05 4.48 1.49
C ALA A 127 21.01 4.38 3.02
N ARG A 128 20.05 5.04 3.66
CA ARG A 128 19.89 4.95 5.12
C ARG A 128 19.54 3.54 5.57
N THR A 129 18.72 2.84 4.79
CA THR A 129 18.36 1.45 5.09
C THR A 129 19.59 0.53 5.02
N ARG A 130 20.43 0.72 3.99
CA ARG A 130 21.69 -0.04 3.89
C ARG A 130 22.63 0.29 5.05
N ALA A 131 22.73 1.56 5.41
CA ALA A 131 23.57 1.98 6.52
C ALA A 131 23.13 1.34 7.86
N LYS A 132 21.82 1.15 8.03
CA LYS A 132 21.29 0.45 9.19
C LYS A 132 21.78 -1.00 9.24
N ALA A 133 21.80 -1.70 8.10
CA ALA A 133 22.31 -3.08 8.04
C ALA A 133 23.79 -3.13 8.37
N ASP A 134 24.59 -2.22 7.81
CA ASP A 134 26.03 -2.14 8.08
C ASP A 134 26.31 -1.84 9.56
N GLY A 135 25.55 -0.93 10.16
CA GLY A 135 25.66 -0.62 11.58
C GLY A 135 25.29 -1.81 12.47
N ALA A 136 24.29 -2.59 12.10
CA ALA A 136 23.90 -3.80 12.84
C ALA A 136 24.98 -4.87 12.75
N LYS A 137 25.60 -5.05 11.58
CA LYS A 137 26.73 -5.98 11.42
C LYS A 137 27.94 -5.59 12.27
N ALA A 138 28.26 -4.30 12.31
CA ALA A 138 29.34 -3.79 13.12
C ALA A 138 29.07 -4.05 14.60
N ARG A 139 27.85 -3.83 15.07
CA ARG A 139 27.51 -4.12 16.48
C ARG A 139 27.52 -5.60 16.80
N ALA A 140 27.13 -6.44 15.87
CA ALA A 140 27.15 -7.90 16.07
C ALA A 140 28.57 -8.45 16.12
N ALA A 141 29.57 -7.78 15.51
CA ALA A 141 30.96 -8.17 15.51
C ALA A 141 31.68 -7.83 16.82
N ASP A 142 31.14 -6.92 17.60
CA ASP A 142 31.68 -6.54 18.92
C ASP A 142 31.22 -7.57 19.97
#